data_15d9f137c358b65d6fa52687ef010e7d
#
_entry.id   15d9f137c358b65d6fa52687ef010e7d
#
_cell.length_a   1.000
_cell.length_b   1.000
_cell.length_c   1.000
_cell.angle_alpha   90.00
_cell.angle_beta   90.00
_cell.angle_gamma   90.00
#
_symmetry.space_group_name_H-M   'P 1'
#
loop_
_entity.id
_entity.type
_entity.pdbx_description
1 polymer ?
#
loop_
_entity_poly.entity_id
_entity_poly.type
_entity_poly.pdbx_seq_one_letter_code
_entity_poly.pdbx_strand_id
1 'polypeptide(L)'
;MGSSSFLIALQSTESPAIRQVVRQPSPDAPLPTLRYPLKPLHFVAMLIDYHMHTELTDGTGRPVDCARVAIERGLDEIGCSDHAPLADRETDWHMKKSDLETYVGWVRDAQAKFPQLPIKLGLEIDFLPGCEAWVRDLAAMYPWDYFLGSVHYIGEFPVDRSAEDWATQDVDARWREYFDLWKQAARSRLFDSLAHPDLPKKFNFRPKTDFTNVFADALRAVAESGVAIEVSTAGLRKPCKEIYPSEPFLRIAHRLNVPITLGSDAHVPHDVGTDFGRAATFARACGYDKICRFTLRKRELVKLRAV
;
A
#
# COMPACT_ATOMS: atom_id res chain seq x y z
N MET A 1 15.45 -54.92 51.71
CA MET A 1 14.61 -54.69 52.88
C MET A 1 14.18 -53.22 52.80
N GLY A 2 13.02 -52.82 52.59
CA GLY A 2 11.65 -53.22 52.61
C GLY A 2 10.90 -52.03 51.95
N SER A 3 10.08 -52.41 51.02
CA SER A 3 9.14 -51.54 50.32
C SER A 3 8.01 -51.05 51.24
N SER A 4 7.53 -49.88 51.12
CA SER A 4 6.20 -49.51 51.57
C SER A 4 5.55 -48.56 50.57
N SER A 5 4.60 -49.16 49.84
CA SER A 5 3.68 -48.50 48.93
C SER A 5 2.52 -47.86 49.73
N PHE A 6 2.23 -46.61 49.54
CA PHE A 6 0.98 -45.97 49.95
C PHE A 6 0.04 -45.82 48.78
N LEU A 7 -1.08 -46.60 48.82
CA LEU A 7 -2.23 -46.39 47.94
C LEU A 7 -3.10 -45.25 48.50
N ILE A 8 -3.35 -44.25 47.72
CA ILE A 8 -4.42 -43.28 47.99
C ILE A 8 -5.58 -43.61 47.06
N ALA A 9 -6.70 -43.98 47.66
CA ALA A 9 -7.96 -44.22 46.99
C ALA A 9 -8.64 -42.88 46.63
N LEU A 10 -8.88 -42.63 45.36
CA LEU A 10 -9.76 -41.58 44.89
C LEU A 10 -11.17 -42.10 44.75
N GLN A 11 -12.08 -41.59 45.57
CA GLN A 11 -13.52 -41.78 45.42
C GLN A 11 -14.06 -40.98 44.26
N SER A 12 -14.65 -41.65 43.27
CA SER A 12 -15.39 -41.08 42.16
C SER A 12 -16.82 -40.77 42.61
N THR A 13 -17.21 -39.50 42.55
CA THR A 13 -18.62 -39.08 42.64
C THR A 13 -19.16 -38.89 41.24
N GLU A 14 -19.93 -39.85 40.76
CA GLU A 14 -20.69 -39.74 39.50
C GLU A 14 -21.90 -38.84 39.68
N SER A 15 -22.01 -37.84 38.83
CA SER A 15 -23.20 -37.02 38.65
C SER A 15 -24.03 -37.54 37.48
N PRO A 16 -25.37 -37.59 37.54
CA PRO A 16 -26.19 -38.25 36.51
C PRO A 16 -26.25 -37.44 35.21
N ALA A 17 -25.81 -38.08 34.14
CA ALA A 17 -25.88 -37.53 32.78
C ALA A 17 -27.34 -37.46 32.28
N ILE A 18 -27.84 -36.26 32.01
CA ILE A 18 -29.08 -36.04 31.26
C ILE A 18 -28.84 -36.40 29.81
N ARG A 19 -29.40 -37.52 29.35
CA ARG A 19 -29.42 -37.87 27.92
C ARG A 19 -30.40 -36.96 27.20
N GLN A 20 -29.89 -35.95 26.49
CA GLN A 20 -30.67 -35.26 25.46
C GLN A 20 -30.80 -36.20 24.24
N VAL A 21 -32.04 -36.59 23.94
CA VAL A 21 -32.38 -37.32 22.72
C VAL A 21 -32.38 -36.31 21.57
N VAL A 22 -31.30 -36.26 20.81
CA VAL A 22 -31.25 -35.52 19.56
C VAL A 22 -32.06 -36.27 18.52
N ARG A 23 -33.29 -35.80 18.22
CA ARG A 23 -34.07 -36.28 17.07
C ARG A 23 -33.39 -35.84 15.76
N GLN A 24 -33.01 -36.78 14.94
CA GLN A 24 -32.57 -36.49 13.58
C GLN A 24 -33.76 -36.02 12.77
N PRO A 25 -33.59 -34.96 11.94
CA PRO A 25 -34.66 -34.47 11.06
C PRO A 25 -34.96 -35.51 9.96
N SER A 26 -36.24 -35.60 9.59
CA SER A 26 -36.74 -36.44 8.50
C SER A 26 -36.06 -36.06 7.15
N PRO A 27 -35.72 -37.07 6.30
CA PRO A 27 -35.08 -36.79 5.00
C PRO A 27 -35.94 -35.98 4.02
N ASP A 28 -37.25 -35.82 4.24
CA ASP A 28 -38.20 -35.15 3.37
C ASP A 28 -38.61 -33.74 3.86
N ALA A 29 -37.96 -33.19 4.87
CA ALA A 29 -38.28 -31.85 5.30
C ALA A 29 -37.66 -30.80 4.31
N PRO A 30 -38.48 -29.89 3.74
CA PRO A 30 -37.93 -28.85 2.87
C PRO A 30 -36.98 -27.96 3.69
N LEU A 31 -35.77 -27.76 3.15
CA LEU A 31 -34.76 -26.87 3.76
C LEU A 31 -35.37 -25.47 3.91
N PRO A 32 -35.27 -24.84 5.08
CA PRO A 32 -35.74 -23.49 5.25
C PRO A 32 -34.96 -22.58 4.31
N THR A 33 -35.64 -21.99 3.32
CA THR A 33 -35.07 -20.92 2.51
C THR A 33 -34.89 -19.69 3.39
N LEU A 34 -33.71 -19.58 4.01
CA LEU A 34 -33.27 -18.35 4.66
C LEU A 34 -33.08 -17.29 3.56
N ARG A 35 -34.15 -16.60 3.20
CA ARG A 35 -34.08 -15.33 2.47
C ARG A 35 -33.58 -14.27 3.45
N TYR A 36 -32.26 -14.21 3.63
CA TYR A 36 -31.66 -12.99 4.11
C TYR A 36 -31.83 -11.95 3.00
N PRO A 37 -32.48 -10.81 3.25
CA PRO A 37 -32.43 -9.72 2.31
C PRO A 37 -30.97 -9.36 2.18
N LEU A 38 -30.39 -9.58 0.98
CA LEU A 38 -29.10 -9.01 0.63
C LEU A 38 -29.29 -7.50 0.80
N LYS A 39 -28.81 -6.94 1.92
CA LYS A 39 -28.66 -5.50 2.04
C LYS A 39 -27.84 -5.08 0.83
N PRO A 40 -28.29 -4.09 0.05
CA PRO A 40 -27.46 -3.59 -1.03
C PRO A 40 -26.11 -3.25 -0.40
N LEU A 41 -25.03 -3.75 -0.97
CA LEU A 41 -23.67 -3.33 -0.66
C LEU A 41 -23.63 -1.82 -0.92
N HIS A 42 -23.92 -1.04 0.12
CA HIS A 42 -23.65 0.39 0.09
C HIS A 42 -22.13 0.49 -0.02
N PHE A 43 -21.64 0.71 -1.25
CA PHE A 43 -20.24 1.06 -1.46
C PHE A 43 -20.00 2.37 -0.70
N VAL A 44 -19.50 2.25 0.53
CA VAL A 44 -19.07 3.41 1.30
C VAL A 44 -17.98 4.08 0.50
N ALA A 45 -18.15 5.37 0.21
CA ALA A 45 -17.12 6.13 -0.47
C ALA A 45 -16.02 6.47 0.53
N MET A 46 -14.77 6.24 0.15
CA MET A 46 -13.62 6.30 1.05
C MET A 46 -12.54 7.27 0.54
N LEU A 47 -11.80 7.85 1.50
CA LEU A 47 -10.50 8.47 1.30
C LEU A 47 -9.47 7.63 2.06
N ILE A 48 -8.49 7.11 1.35
CA ILE A 48 -7.48 6.19 1.85
C ILE A 48 -6.11 6.76 1.50
N ASP A 49 -5.21 6.85 2.48
CA ASP A 49 -3.82 7.27 2.28
C ASP A 49 -2.89 6.08 2.51
N TYR A 50 -2.23 5.60 1.46
CA TYR A 50 -1.33 4.44 1.54
C TYR A 50 0.15 4.78 1.44
N HIS A 51 0.53 6.07 1.55
CA HIS A 51 1.92 6.44 1.39
C HIS A 51 2.37 7.42 2.46
N MET A 52 3.11 6.91 3.45
CA MET A 52 3.67 7.71 4.54
C MET A 52 4.86 7.00 5.20
N HIS A 53 5.78 7.81 5.71
CA HIS A 53 7.07 7.41 6.28
C HIS A 53 7.17 7.77 7.75
N THR A 54 8.00 7.02 8.49
CA THR A 54 8.25 7.20 9.91
C THR A 54 9.71 7.54 10.20
N GLU A 55 10.02 7.76 11.48
CA GLU A 55 11.40 8.04 11.94
C GLU A 55 12.35 6.83 11.84
N LEU A 56 11.88 5.67 11.37
CA LEU A 56 12.73 4.53 11.02
C LEU A 56 13.35 4.65 9.62
N THR A 57 12.88 5.60 8.84
CA THR A 57 13.40 5.97 7.52
C THR A 57 13.70 7.46 7.48
N ASP A 58 13.29 8.17 6.46
CA ASP A 58 13.50 9.60 6.29
C ASP A 58 12.29 10.47 6.71
N GLY A 59 11.29 9.86 7.30
CA GLY A 59 10.17 10.57 7.90
C GLY A 59 10.45 11.04 9.33
N THR A 60 9.44 11.69 9.93
CA THR A 60 9.44 12.10 11.33
C THR A 60 8.16 11.63 12.01
N GLY A 61 8.27 11.18 13.26
CA GLY A 61 7.12 10.66 14.02
C GLY A 61 6.85 9.19 13.74
N ARG A 62 5.75 8.70 14.31
CA ARG A 62 5.40 7.27 14.35
C ARG A 62 4.02 7.03 13.76
N PRO A 63 3.65 5.78 13.46
CA PRO A 63 2.31 5.44 12.95
C PRO A 63 1.17 5.98 13.81
N VAL A 64 1.34 6.05 15.14
CA VAL A 64 0.35 6.64 16.07
C VAL A 64 0.13 8.14 15.84
N ASP A 65 1.13 8.87 15.40
CA ASP A 65 1.03 10.30 15.11
C ASP A 65 0.35 10.54 13.76
N CYS A 66 0.70 9.74 12.78
CA CYS A 66 0.01 9.72 11.48
C CYS A 66 -1.47 9.36 11.62
N ALA A 67 -1.81 8.35 12.43
CA ALA A 67 -3.19 7.94 12.69
C ALA A 67 -4.02 9.05 13.34
N ARG A 68 -3.45 9.83 14.27
CA ARG A 68 -4.13 10.98 14.88
C ARG A 68 -4.52 12.02 13.83
N VAL A 69 -3.57 12.41 12.98
CA VAL A 69 -3.81 13.38 11.90
C VAL A 69 -4.83 12.84 10.88
N ALA A 70 -4.74 11.55 10.54
CA ALA A 70 -5.70 10.91 9.64
C ALA A 70 -7.14 10.99 10.17
N ILE A 71 -7.35 10.75 11.47
CA ILE A 71 -8.65 10.88 12.13
C ILE A 71 -9.13 12.33 12.09
N GLU A 72 -8.27 13.29 12.44
CA GLU A 72 -8.60 14.73 12.41
C GLU A 72 -9.01 15.20 11.00
N ARG A 73 -8.40 14.63 9.96
CA ARG A 73 -8.72 14.91 8.55
C ARG A 73 -9.87 14.07 8.01
N GLY A 74 -10.41 13.15 8.79
CA GLY A 74 -11.52 12.29 8.41
C GLY A 74 -11.16 11.32 7.30
N LEU A 75 -9.93 10.78 7.27
CA LEU A 75 -9.58 9.65 6.41
C LEU A 75 -10.29 8.39 6.91
N ASP A 76 -10.64 7.50 5.98
CA ASP A 76 -11.38 6.27 6.30
C ASP A 76 -10.45 5.08 6.57
N GLU A 77 -9.23 5.14 6.04
CA GLU A 77 -8.18 4.13 6.21
C GLU A 77 -6.82 4.75 5.90
N ILE A 78 -5.76 4.28 6.54
CA ILE A 78 -4.38 4.63 6.20
C ILE A 78 -3.51 3.38 6.09
N GLY A 79 -2.36 3.51 5.46
CA GLY A 79 -1.33 2.47 5.40
C GLY A 79 0.05 3.07 5.62
N CYS A 80 0.82 2.47 6.52
CA CYS A 80 2.23 2.80 6.69
C CYS A 80 3.05 2.10 5.60
N SER A 81 4.03 2.80 5.03
CA SER A 81 4.80 2.32 3.87
C SER A 81 6.25 2.79 3.90
N ASP A 82 6.91 2.66 5.05
CA ASP A 82 8.32 3.03 5.16
C ASP A 82 9.18 2.39 4.06
N HIS A 83 10.26 3.06 3.67
CA HIS A 83 11.22 2.54 2.72
C HIS A 83 11.81 1.23 3.20
N ALA A 84 11.59 0.18 2.43
CA ALA A 84 12.04 -1.16 2.77
C ALA A 84 13.57 -1.26 2.81
N PRO A 85 14.15 -2.15 3.63
CA PRO A 85 15.57 -2.43 3.57
C PRO A 85 15.99 -2.88 2.18
N LEU A 86 17.12 -2.39 1.69
CA LEU A 86 17.71 -2.88 0.44
C LEU A 86 18.37 -4.26 0.65
N ALA A 87 18.48 -5.03 -0.43
CA ALA A 87 19.02 -6.39 -0.41
C ALA A 87 20.50 -6.44 0.01
N ASP A 88 21.29 -5.54 -0.54
CA ASP A 88 22.75 -5.62 -0.62
C ASP A 88 23.51 -4.49 0.08
N ARG A 89 22.80 -3.43 0.51
CA ARG A 89 23.41 -2.26 1.12
C ARG A 89 22.50 -1.61 2.15
N GLU A 90 23.05 -0.77 3.00
CA GLU A 90 22.33 0.16 3.86
C GLU A 90 22.53 1.59 3.34
N THR A 91 21.53 2.42 3.51
CA THR A 91 21.56 3.86 3.23
C THR A 91 21.04 4.61 4.45
N ASP A 92 21.15 5.92 4.43
CA ASP A 92 20.72 6.80 5.53
C ASP A 92 19.19 7.07 5.52
N TRP A 93 18.48 6.66 4.49
CA TRP A 93 17.04 6.90 4.34
C TRP A 93 16.17 5.64 4.18
N HIS A 94 16.76 4.47 3.90
CA HIS A 94 16.04 3.20 3.97
C HIS A 94 16.07 2.61 5.38
N MET A 95 15.01 1.88 5.73
CA MET A 95 14.98 1.10 6.96
C MET A 95 16.14 0.10 7.02
N LYS A 96 16.71 -0.10 8.19
CA LYS A 96 17.66 -1.20 8.40
C LYS A 96 16.90 -2.52 8.53
N LYS A 97 17.52 -3.62 8.08
CA LYS A 97 16.92 -4.96 8.23
C LYS A 97 16.59 -5.30 9.69
N SER A 98 17.41 -4.82 10.64
CA SER A 98 17.21 -4.96 12.09
C SER A 98 15.96 -4.28 12.61
N ASP A 99 15.45 -3.29 11.90
CA ASP A 99 14.36 -2.42 12.38
C ASP A 99 12.98 -2.86 11.88
N LEU A 100 12.92 -3.86 11.00
CA LEU A 100 11.65 -4.41 10.47
C LEU A 100 10.68 -4.88 11.57
N GLU A 101 11.19 -5.56 12.60
CA GLU A 101 10.35 -6.02 13.72
C GLU A 101 9.81 -4.83 14.52
N THR A 102 10.65 -3.81 14.74
CA THR A 102 10.27 -2.56 15.41
C THR A 102 9.18 -1.85 14.62
N TYR A 103 9.35 -1.73 13.29
CA TYR A 103 8.37 -1.13 12.39
C TYR A 103 7.00 -1.82 12.48
N VAL A 104 6.99 -3.15 12.33
CA VAL A 104 5.77 -3.96 12.44
C VAL A 104 5.11 -3.80 13.82
N GLY A 105 5.92 -3.75 14.88
CA GLY A 105 5.46 -3.47 16.24
C GLY A 105 4.75 -2.12 16.36
N TRP A 106 5.35 -1.06 15.83
CA TRP A 106 4.76 0.29 15.85
C TRP A 106 3.44 0.38 15.09
N VAL A 107 3.33 -0.30 13.94
CA VAL A 107 2.06 -0.34 13.19
C VAL A 107 0.98 -1.06 14.00
N ARG A 108 1.32 -2.20 14.64
CA ARG A 108 0.39 -2.94 15.52
C ARG A 108 -0.05 -2.13 16.73
N ASP A 109 0.85 -1.36 17.34
CA ASP A 109 0.53 -0.47 18.45
C ASP A 109 -0.46 0.63 18.01
N ALA A 110 -0.26 1.19 16.82
CA ALA A 110 -1.19 2.16 16.25
C ALA A 110 -2.57 1.53 15.97
N GLN A 111 -2.61 0.32 15.40
CA GLN A 111 -3.85 -0.44 15.18
C GLN A 111 -4.61 -0.69 16.49
N ALA A 112 -3.91 -1.10 17.54
CA ALA A 112 -4.49 -1.34 18.87
C ALA A 112 -5.02 -0.03 19.50
N LYS A 113 -4.31 1.08 19.33
CA LYS A 113 -4.67 2.39 19.89
C LYS A 113 -5.83 3.06 19.17
N PHE A 114 -6.01 2.83 17.89
CA PHE A 114 -7.03 3.47 17.05
C PHE A 114 -7.91 2.43 16.31
N PRO A 115 -8.68 1.59 17.05
CA PRO A 115 -9.46 0.52 16.44
C PRO A 115 -10.56 1.00 15.48
N GLN A 116 -10.92 2.29 15.54
CA GLN A 116 -11.89 2.92 14.65
C GLN A 116 -11.31 3.31 13.28
N LEU A 117 -9.99 3.37 13.15
CA LEU A 117 -9.28 3.68 11.91
C LEU A 117 -8.53 2.42 11.45
N PRO A 118 -8.92 1.77 10.36
CA PRO A 118 -8.09 0.72 9.76
C PRO A 118 -6.71 1.26 9.39
N ILE A 119 -5.66 0.63 9.90
CA ILE A 119 -4.26 0.97 9.61
C ILE A 119 -3.63 -0.25 8.96
N LYS A 120 -3.13 -0.10 7.74
CA LYS A 120 -2.55 -1.18 6.94
C LYS A 120 -1.04 -1.22 7.10
N LEU A 121 -0.51 -2.45 7.10
CA LEU A 121 0.92 -2.72 7.14
C LEU A 121 1.44 -2.87 5.71
N GLY A 122 2.23 -1.93 5.24
CA GLY A 122 2.84 -1.94 3.93
C GLY A 122 4.32 -1.59 3.96
N LEU A 123 4.93 -1.53 2.79
CA LEU A 123 6.27 -1.02 2.55
C LEU A 123 6.30 -0.28 1.21
N GLU A 124 7.10 0.76 1.11
CA GLU A 124 7.59 1.27 -0.16
C GLU A 124 8.92 0.59 -0.48
N ILE A 125 9.00 -0.05 -1.63
CA ILE A 125 10.15 -0.90 -2.00
C ILE A 125 10.73 -0.40 -3.31
N ASP A 126 12.00 -0.05 -3.29
CA ASP A 126 12.73 0.30 -4.50
C ASP A 126 12.85 -0.91 -5.44
N PHE A 127 12.39 -0.72 -6.67
CA PHE A 127 12.67 -1.65 -7.73
C PHE A 127 14.08 -1.41 -8.28
N LEU A 128 14.99 -2.28 -7.91
CA LEU A 128 16.31 -2.38 -8.46
C LEU A 128 16.40 -3.70 -9.26
N PRO A 129 16.86 -3.71 -10.52
CA PRO A 129 17.02 -4.97 -11.26
C PRO A 129 17.80 -6.01 -10.45
N GLY A 130 17.20 -7.19 -10.24
CA GLY A 130 17.78 -8.25 -9.40
C GLY A 130 17.27 -8.28 -7.94
N CYS A 131 16.38 -7.33 -7.54
CA CYS A 131 15.82 -7.31 -6.19
C CYS A 131 14.72 -8.37 -5.95
N GLU A 132 14.29 -9.11 -6.99
CA GLU A 132 13.06 -9.90 -6.94
C GLU A 132 13.08 -11.01 -5.88
N ALA A 133 14.25 -11.62 -5.64
CA ALA A 133 14.37 -12.64 -4.59
C ALA A 133 14.19 -12.02 -3.22
N TRP A 134 14.83 -10.90 -2.95
CA TRP A 134 14.72 -10.18 -1.69
C TRP A 134 13.28 -9.70 -1.41
N VAL A 135 12.59 -9.16 -2.40
CA VAL A 135 11.19 -8.72 -2.23
C VAL A 135 10.28 -9.90 -1.92
N ARG A 136 10.52 -11.09 -2.49
CA ARG A 136 9.78 -12.31 -2.12
C ARG A 136 10.09 -12.77 -0.69
N ASP A 137 11.34 -12.64 -0.26
CA ASP A 137 11.72 -12.94 1.13
C ASP A 137 11.02 -11.98 2.11
N LEU A 138 11.02 -10.67 1.82
CA LEU A 138 10.26 -9.68 2.59
C LEU A 138 8.77 -10.03 2.65
N ALA A 139 8.19 -10.43 1.51
CA ALA A 139 6.77 -10.79 1.44
C ALA A 139 6.40 -11.99 2.34
N ALA A 140 7.36 -12.89 2.62
CA ALA A 140 7.16 -14.05 3.47
C ALA A 140 7.33 -13.78 4.97
N MET A 141 7.93 -12.62 5.36
CA MET A 141 8.28 -12.35 6.76
C MET A 141 7.09 -11.97 7.63
N TYR A 142 6.14 -11.21 7.09
CA TYR A 142 4.99 -10.68 7.85
C TYR A 142 3.72 -10.68 6.99
N PRO A 143 2.54 -10.58 7.60
CA PRO A 143 1.25 -10.52 6.88
C PRO A 143 1.02 -9.10 6.32
N TRP A 144 1.81 -8.72 5.34
CA TRP A 144 1.70 -7.43 4.67
C TRP A 144 0.35 -7.24 4.00
N ASP A 145 -0.18 -6.03 4.09
CA ASP A 145 -1.43 -5.67 3.40
C ASP A 145 -1.17 -5.21 1.96
N TYR A 146 -0.04 -4.54 1.70
CA TYR A 146 0.35 -4.07 0.37
C TYR A 146 1.85 -3.73 0.28
N PHE A 147 2.34 -3.67 -0.97
CA PHE A 147 3.63 -3.11 -1.31
C PHE A 147 3.47 -2.03 -2.37
N LEU A 148 4.06 -0.86 -2.13
CA LEU A 148 4.31 0.15 -3.14
C LEU A 148 5.66 -0.14 -3.80
N GLY A 149 5.70 -0.14 -5.14
CA GLY A 149 6.94 -0.24 -5.88
C GLY A 149 7.37 1.13 -6.38
N SER A 150 8.58 1.54 -6.08
CA SER A 150 9.13 2.83 -6.49
C SER A 150 10.39 2.68 -7.34
N VAL A 151 10.70 3.70 -8.12
CA VAL A 151 11.95 3.81 -8.89
C VAL A 151 12.63 5.10 -8.48
N HIS A 152 13.51 5.03 -7.48
CA HIS A 152 14.29 6.18 -7.03
C HIS A 152 15.68 6.23 -7.68
N TYR A 153 16.09 5.17 -8.37
CA TYR A 153 17.38 5.08 -9.01
C TYR A 153 17.30 4.58 -10.45
N ILE A 154 18.08 5.17 -11.34
CA ILE A 154 18.40 4.67 -12.68
C ILE A 154 19.87 4.26 -12.67
N GLY A 155 20.16 2.99 -12.38
CA GLY A 155 21.50 2.57 -12.01
C GLY A 155 21.98 3.30 -10.75
N GLU A 156 23.08 4.04 -10.84
CA GLU A 156 23.59 4.88 -9.74
C GLU A 156 23.01 6.30 -9.73
N PHE A 157 22.18 6.66 -10.71
CA PHE A 157 21.60 8.01 -10.81
C PHE A 157 20.35 8.13 -9.91
N PRO A 158 20.36 9.00 -8.89
CA PRO A 158 19.20 9.24 -8.04
C PRO A 158 18.21 10.17 -8.75
N VAL A 159 16.97 9.71 -8.89
CA VAL A 159 15.93 10.43 -9.63
C VAL A 159 15.41 11.65 -8.86
N ASP A 160 15.41 11.56 -7.54
CA ASP A 160 14.68 12.50 -6.70
C ASP A 160 15.52 13.16 -5.59
N ARG A 161 16.84 13.04 -5.61
CA ARG A 161 17.73 13.59 -4.59
C ARG A 161 17.85 15.12 -4.71
N SER A 162 18.29 15.63 -5.87
CA SER A 162 18.50 17.06 -6.06
C SER A 162 18.30 17.54 -7.51
N ALA A 163 18.10 18.84 -7.70
CA ALA A 163 18.06 19.45 -9.02
C ALA A 163 19.43 19.43 -9.72
N GLU A 164 20.51 19.51 -8.95
CA GLU A 164 21.88 19.50 -9.42
C GLU A 164 22.23 18.20 -10.14
N ASP A 165 21.71 17.07 -9.66
CA ASP A 165 21.89 15.77 -10.31
C ASP A 165 21.35 15.76 -11.74
N TRP A 166 20.26 16.49 -12.00
CA TRP A 166 19.62 16.58 -13.29
C TRP A 166 20.26 17.59 -14.24
N ALA A 167 20.97 18.59 -13.72
CA ALA A 167 21.45 19.75 -14.49
C ALA A 167 22.34 19.38 -15.69
N THR A 168 23.06 18.27 -15.62
CA THR A 168 23.99 17.79 -16.66
C THR A 168 23.44 16.60 -17.45
N GLN A 169 22.21 16.19 -17.20
CA GLN A 169 21.62 14.99 -17.82
C GLN A 169 20.92 15.29 -19.14
N ASP A 170 20.91 14.33 -20.04
CA ASP A 170 19.91 14.27 -21.12
C ASP A 170 18.57 13.87 -20.50
N VAL A 171 17.70 14.85 -20.30
CA VAL A 171 16.42 14.68 -19.63
C VAL A 171 15.53 13.67 -20.36
N ASP A 172 15.46 13.74 -21.70
CA ASP A 172 14.63 12.83 -22.48
C ASP A 172 15.13 11.37 -22.37
N ALA A 173 16.46 11.17 -22.38
CA ALA A 173 17.06 9.85 -22.19
C ALA A 173 16.75 9.30 -20.79
N ARG A 174 16.95 10.10 -19.73
CA ARG A 174 16.69 9.69 -18.35
C ARG A 174 15.22 9.35 -18.10
N TRP A 175 14.29 10.10 -18.69
CA TRP A 175 12.87 9.78 -18.60
C TRP A 175 12.52 8.45 -19.28
N ARG A 176 13.16 8.12 -20.43
CA ARG A 176 12.98 6.81 -21.09
C ARG A 176 13.50 5.68 -20.23
N GLU A 177 14.72 5.82 -19.69
CA GLU A 177 15.33 4.84 -18.79
C GLU A 177 14.48 4.62 -17.54
N TYR A 178 13.94 5.71 -16.96
CA TYR A 178 13.02 5.64 -15.83
C TYR A 178 11.79 4.77 -16.16
N PHE A 179 11.12 5.05 -17.26
CA PHE A 179 9.94 4.29 -17.65
C PHE A 179 10.25 2.86 -18.09
N ASP A 180 11.47 2.59 -18.57
CA ASP A 180 11.92 1.21 -18.82
C ASP A 180 12.06 0.41 -17.53
N LEU A 181 12.60 1.00 -16.45
CA LEU A 181 12.64 0.39 -15.12
C LEU A 181 11.23 0.27 -14.53
N TRP A 182 10.41 1.28 -14.69
CA TRP A 182 9.03 1.29 -14.20
C TRP A 182 8.17 0.20 -14.85
N LYS A 183 8.38 -0.08 -16.15
CA LYS A 183 7.78 -1.24 -16.85
C LYS A 183 8.28 -2.57 -16.27
N GLN A 184 9.57 -2.67 -15.95
CA GLN A 184 10.13 -3.87 -15.33
C GLN A 184 9.53 -4.09 -13.94
N ALA A 185 9.40 -3.04 -13.13
CA ALA A 185 8.73 -3.09 -11.84
C ALA A 185 7.29 -3.61 -11.97
N ALA A 186 6.50 -3.09 -12.93
CA ALA A 186 5.17 -3.57 -13.21
C ALA A 186 5.15 -5.07 -13.59
N ARG A 187 6.00 -5.49 -14.52
CA ARG A 187 6.09 -6.87 -15.01
C ARG A 187 6.57 -7.87 -13.97
N SER A 188 7.32 -7.43 -12.97
CA SER A 188 7.79 -8.28 -11.87
C SER A 188 6.64 -8.86 -11.05
N ARG A 189 5.47 -8.19 -11.02
CA ARG A 189 4.28 -8.54 -10.21
C ARG A 189 4.58 -8.66 -8.72
N LEU A 190 5.60 -7.94 -8.24
CA LEU A 190 5.99 -7.93 -6.84
C LEU A 190 5.17 -6.94 -6.02
N PHE A 191 4.61 -5.93 -6.67
CA PHE A 191 3.97 -4.78 -6.05
C PHE A 191 2.45 -4.79 -6.26
N ASP A 192 1.73 -4.13 -5.35
CA ASP A 192 0.27 -3.97 -5.43
C ASP A 192 -0.09 -2.63 -6.08
N SER A 193 0.77 -1.62 -5.90
CA SER A 193 0.70 -0.32 -6.59
C SER A 193 2.10 0.18 -6.90
N LEU A 194 2.27 0.94 -7.97
CA LEU A 194 3.51 1.66 -8.27
C LEU A 194 3.37 3.11 -7.80
N ALA A 195 4.32 3.56 -6.98
CA ALA A 195 4.34 4.88 -6.38
C ALA A 195 4.68 5.98 -7.41
N HIS A 196 4.19 7.19 -7.18
CA HIS A 196 4.53 8.45 -7.88
C HIS A 196 5.05 8.29 -9.34
N PRO A 197 4.20 7.86 -10.30
CA PRO A 197 4.62 7.31 -11.61
C PRO A 197 5.51 8.21 -12.48
N ASP A 198 5.46 9.52 -12.34
CA ASP A 198 6.30 10.46 -13.09
C ASP A 198 7.19 11.31 -12.17
N LEU A 199 7.78 10.67 -11.17
CA LEU A 199 8.71 11.25 -10.19
C LEU A 199 9.82 12.12 -10.82
N PRO A 200 10.39 11.81 -12.00
CA PRO A 200 11.42 12.65 -12.63
C PRO A 200 11.05 14.12 -12.80
N LYS A 201 9.77 14.47 -12.81
CA LYS A 201 9.35 15.90 -12.88
C LYS A 201 9.55 16.67 -11.59
N LYS A 202 9.94 16.02 -10.48
CA LYS A 202 10.05 16.61 -9.13
C LYS A 202 10.71 18.00 -9.12
N PHE A 203 11.82 18.14 -9.85
CA PHE A 203 12.60 19.38 -9.95
C PHE A 203 12.34 20.18 -11.26
N ASN A 204 11.20 19.96 -11.93
CA ASN A 204 10.82 20.59 -13.19
C ASN A 204 11.65 20.17 -14.42
N PHE A 205 12.47 19.14 -14.35
CA PHE A 205 13.13 18.58 -15.52
C PHE A 205 12.12 17.71 -16.31
N ARG A 206 11.60 18.29 -17.40
CA ARG A 206 10.57 17.67 -18.23
C ARG A 206 11.11 17.33 -19.61
N PRO A 207 10.61 16.26 -20.24
CA PRO A 207 10.97 15.93 -21.62
C PRO A 207 10.69 17.11 -22.54
N LYS A 208 11.59 17.29 -23.52
CA LYS A 208 11.46 18.27 -24.59
C LYS A 208 10.69 17.72 -25.79
N THR A 209 10.61 16.40 -25.90
CA THR A 209 9.86 15.70 -26.95
C THR A 209 8.53 15.17 -26.43
N ASP A 210 7.62 14.75 -27.34
CA ASP A 210 6.36 14.12 -26.97
C ASP A 210 6.57 12.74 -26.34
N PHE A 211 6.14 12.56 -25.11
CA PHE A 211 6.24 11.32 -24.35
C PHE A 211 4.94 10.51 -24.29
N THR A 212 3.91 10.92 -25.02
CA THR A 212 2.61 10.23 -25.04
C THR A 212 2.75 8.73 -25.33
N ASN A 213 3.59 8.36 -26.30
CA ASN A 213 3.84 6.97 -26.65
C ASN A 213 4.62 6.22 -25.55
N VAL A 214 5.58 6.86 -24.88
CA VAL A 214 6.33 6.29 -23.76
C VAL A 214 5.38 5.99 -22.59
N PHE A 215 4.51 6.95 -22.26
CA PHE A 215 3.49 6.78 -21.22
C PHE A 215 2.51 5.65 -21.57
N ALA A 216 2.03 5.62 -22.81
CA ALA A 216 1.10 4.59 -23.25
C ALA A 216 1.74 3.19 -23.23
N ASP A 217 3.02 3.06 -23.61
CA ASP A 217 3.74 1.79 -23.56
C ASP A 217 3.94 1.31 -22.11
N ALA A 218 4.38 2.21 -21.22
CA ALA A 218 4.54 1.90 -19.81
C ALA A 218 3.21 1.48 -19.17
N LEU A 219 2.13 2.19 -19.45
CA LEU A 219 0.81 1.89 -18.90
C LEU A 219 0.17 0.63 -19.46
N ARG A 220 0.52 0.19 -20.70
CA ARG A 220 0.12 -1.14 -21.17
C ARG A 220 0.76 -2.25 -20.34
N ALA A 221 2.06 -2.12 -20.01
CA ALA A 221 2.73 -3.09 -19.13
C ALA A 221 2.08 -3.15 -17.74
N VAL A 222 1.66 -2.00 -17.20
CA VAL A 222 0.91 -1.93 -15.93
C VAL A 222 -0.45 -2.61 -16.04
N ALA A 223 -1.21 -2.31 -17.08
CA ALA A 223 -2.52 -2.93 -17.31
C ALA A 223 -2.42 -4.45 -17.46
N GLU A 224 -1.41 -4.95 -18.20
CA GLU A 224 -1.14 -6.39 -18.39
C GLU A 224 -0.70 -7.08 -17.10
N SER A 225 0.03 -6.39 -16.22
CA SER A 225 0.45 -6.95 -14.93
C SER A 225 -0.66 -6.92 -13.89
N GLY A 226 -1.64 -6.03 -14.06
CA GLY A 226 -2.74 -5.82 -13.14
C GLY A 226 -2.38 -5.02 -11.89
N VAL A 227 -1.17 -4.45 -11.79
CA VAL A 227 -0.76 -3.58 -10.68
C VAL A 227 -1.53 -2.25 -10.73
N ALA A 228 -1.76 -1.62 -9.56
CA ALA A 228 -2.31 -0.27 -9.50
C ALA A 228 -1.20 0.78 -9.69
N ILE A 229 -1.60 2.04 -9.84
CA ILE A 229 -0.68 3.19 -9.78
C ILE A 229 -1.16 4.18 -8.73
N GLU A 230 -0.24 4.91 -8.16
CA GLU A 230 -0.54 5.92 -7.16
C GLU A 230 -0.90 7.26 -7.80
N VAL A 231 -1.87 7.94 -7.19
CA VAL A 231 -2.08 9.39 -7.35
C VAL A 231 -1.57 10.05 -6.08
N SER A 232 -0.37 10.64 -6.15
CA SER A 232 0.32 11.21 -4.99
C SER A 232 0.23 12.72 -4.94
N THR A 233 -0.13 13.26 -3.77
CA THR A 233 -0.17 14.71 -3.54
C THR A 233 1.20 15.30 -3.20
N ALA A 234 2.23 14.47 -3.00
CA ALA A 234 3.57 14.92 -2.64
C ALA A 234 4.12 16.01 -3.59
N GLY A 235 3.91 15.85 -4.89
CA GLY A 235 4.42 16.78 -5.89
C GLY A 235 3.92 18.22 -5.73
N LEU A 236 2.76 18.42 -5.09
CA LEU A 236 2.26 19.77 -4.77
C LEU A 236 3.17 20.51 -3.77
N ARG A 237 3.91 19.74 -2.95
CA ARG A 237 4.89 20.28 -1.98
C ARG A 237 6.30 20.37 -2.54
N LYS A 238 6.55 19.77 -3.72
CA LYS A 238 7.85 19.77 -4.41
C LYS A 238 7.93 20.93 -5.44
N PRO A 239 9.11 21.20 -6.02
CA PRO A 239 9.27 22.28 -7.02
C PRO A 239 8.32 22.21 -8.21
N CYS A 240 7.94 21.02 -8.67
CA CYS A 240 7.01 20.84 -9.79
C CYS A 240 5.58 21.35 -9.53
N LYS A 241 5.15 21.45 -8.26
CA LYS A 241 3.82 21.92 -7.84
C LYS A 241 2.65 21.19 -8.52
N GLU A 242 2.83 19.92 -8.87
CA GLU A 242 1.83 19.08 -9.52
C GLU A 242 1.61 17.78 -8.78
N ILE A 243 0.42 17.21 -8.88
CA ILE A 243 0.12 15.84 -8.44
C ILE A 243 0.92 14.84 -9.31
N TYR A 244 1.40 13.75 -8.73
CA TYR A 244 1.88 12.58 -9.48
C TYR A 244 0.70 11.60 -9.69
N PRO A 245 0.54 11.05 -10.92
CA PRO A 245 1.16 11.49 -12.15
C PRO A 245 0.50 12.75 -12.74
N SER A 246 1.07 13.25 -13.85
CA SER A 246 0.50 14.34 -14.65
C SER A 246 -0.86 13.92 -15.27
N GLU A 247 -1.70 14.91 -15.57
CA GLU A 247 -3.04 14.68 -16.13
C GLU A 247 -3.02 13.84 -17.42
N PRO A 248 -2.16 14.11 -18.43
CA PRO A 248 -2.10 13.30 -19.64
C PRO A 248 -1.80 11.82 -19.34
N PHE A 249 -0.87 11.55 -18.40
CA PHE A 249 -0.52 10.20 -17.96
C PHE A 249 -1.73 9.50 -17.33
N LEU A 250 -2.39 10.16 -16.38
CA LEU A 250 -3.53 9.60 -15.65
C LEU A 250 -4.74 9.34 -16.56
N ARG A 251 -4.97 10.19 -17.56
CA ARG A 251 -6.01 9.96 -18.58
C ARG A 251 -5.72 8.74 -19.46
N ILE A 252 -4.44 8.49 -19.81
CA ILE A 252 -4.06 7.27 -20.53
C ILE A 252 -4.29 6.05 -19.64
N ALA A 253 -3.88 6.11 -18.37
CA ALA A 253 -4.08 5.05 -17.40
C ALA A 253 -5.57 4.68 -17.25
N HIS A 254 -6.45 5.68 -17.16
CA HIS A 254 -7.90 5.43 -17.10
C HIS A 254 -8.43 4.72 -18.35
N ARG A 255 -8.03 5.16 -19.56
CA ARG A 255 -8.45 4.49 -20.81
C ARG A 255 -7.99 3.02 -20.91
N LEU A 256 -6.89 2.69 -20.23
CA LEU A 256 -6.37 1.33 -20.15
C LEU A 256 -6.91 0.55 -18.93
N ASN A 257 -7.88 1.11 -18.22
CA ASN A 257 -8.47 0.53 -17.00
C ASN A 257 -7.45 0.21 -15.90
N VAL A 258 -6.35 0.95 -15.83
CA VAL A 258 -5.38 0.82 -14.74
C VAL A 258 -6.00 1.35 -13.44
N PRO A 259 -6.07 0.55 -12.37
CA PRO A 259 -6.63 1.00 -11.11
C PRO A 259 -5.67 1.94 -10.38
N ILE A 260 -6.22 2.76 -9.46
CA ILE A 260 -5.43 3.75 -8.73
C ILE A 260 -5.52 3.58 -7.21
N THR A 261 -4.46 4.03 -6.51
CA THR A 261 -4.45 4.35 -5.08
C THR A 261 -4.31 5.86 -4.88
N LEU A 262 -4.52 6.35 -3.66
CA LEU A 262 -4.08 7.68 -3.27
C LEU A 262 -2.93 7.57 -2.27
N GLY A 263 -2.02 8.53 -2.29
CA GLY A 263 -0.93 8.65 -1.34
C GLY A 263 -0.55 10.11 -1.08
N SER A 264 -0.24 10.42 0.17
CA SER A 264 0.33 11.73 0.51
C SER A 264 1.85 11.74 0.38
N ASP A 265 2.50 10.58 0.48
CA ASP A 265 3.95 10.46 0.58
C ASP A 265 4.46 11.39 1.71
N ALA A 266 3.82 11.22 2.88
CA ALA A 266 4.02 12.09 4.03
C ALA A 266 5.28 11.68 4.78
N HIS A 267 6.24 12.60 4.89
CA HIS A 267 7.46 12.45 5.71
C HIS A 267 7.34 13.13 7.08
N VAL A 268 6.26 13.86 7.29
CA VAL A 268 5.88 14.41 8.61
C VAL A 268 4.40 14.10 8.85
N PRO A 269 3.99 13.80 10.09
CA PRO A 269 2.58 13.44 10.38
C PRO A 269 1.58 14.47 9.86
N HIS A 270 1.95 15.76 9.90
CA HIS A 270 1.09 16.84 9.39
C HIS A 270 0.75 16.70 7.88
N ASP A 271 1.54 16.02 7.09
CA ASP A 271 1.32 15.88 5.65
C ASP A 271 0.34 14.74 5.28
N VAL A 272 0.02 13.84 6.23
CA VAL A 272 -0.90 12.72 6.00
C VAL A 272 -2.26 13.22 5.50
N GLY A 273 -2.68 12.76 4.32
CA GLY A 273 -3.94 13.17 3.69
C GLY A 273 -3.99 14.61 3.19
N THR A 274 -2.86 15.33 3.16
CA THR A 274 -2.80 16.72 2.67
C THR A 274 -3.19 16.77 1.19
N ASP A 275 -4.03 17.77 0.85
CA ASP A 275 -4.52 18.01 -0.52
C ASP A 275 -5.39 16.86 -1.10
N PHE A 276 -5.91 15.92 -0.30
CA PHE A 276 -6.70 14.78 -0.81
C PHE A 276 -8.00 15.21 -1.49
N GLY A 277 -8.60 16.33 -1.10
CA GLY A 277 -9.72 16.94 -1.85
C GLY A 277 -9.32 17.29 -3.30
N ARG A 278 -8.09 17.81 -3.49
CA ARG A 278 -7.54 18.10 -4.82
C ARG A 278 -7.25 16.81 -5.59
N ALA A 279 -6.66 15.79 -4.94
CA ALA A 279 -6.38 14.50 -5.57
C ALA A 279 -7.66 13.80 -6.01
N ALA A 280 -8.70 13.77 -5.17
CA ALA A 280 -9.99 13.18 -5.49
C ALA A 280 -10.68 13.89 -6.66
N THR A 281 -10.66 15.23 -6.67
CA THR A 281 -11.19 16.04 -7.78
C THR A 281 -10.42 15.76 -9.06
N PHE A 282 -9.09 15.74 -9.00
CA PHE A 282 -8.20 15.47 -10.13
C PHE A 282 -8.43 14.06 -10.71
N ALA A 283 -8.47 13.03 -9.86
CA ALA A 283 -8.74 11.66 -10.30
C ALA A 283 -10.11 11.54 -10.97
N ARG A 284 -11.16 12.17 -10.42
CA ARG A 284 -12.49 12.21 -11.04
C ARG A 284 -12.51 12.91 -12.38
N ALA A 285 -11.80 14.04 -12.53
CA ALA A 285 -11.66 14.74 -13.80
C ALA A 285 -10.96 13.89 -14.87
N CYS A 286 -10.12 12.94 -14.46
CA CYS A 286 -9.50 11.94 -15.34
C CYS A 286 -10.38 10.71 -15.61
N GLY A 287 -11.55 10.59 -14.94
CA GLY A 287 -12.53 9.50 -15.16
C GLY A 287 -12.66 8.49 -14.02
N TYR A 288 -11.85 8.59 -12.96
CA TYR A 288 -11.86 7.64 -11.86
C TYR A 288 -12.97 7.96 -10.83
N ASP A 289 -13.76 6.95 -10.48
CA ASP A 289 -14.75 7.00 -9.41
C ASP A 289 -14.47 5.98 -8.29
N LYS A 290 -13.41 5.19 -8.45
CA LYS A 290 -12.96 4.15 -7.51
C LYS A 290 -11.47 4.21 -7.27
N ILE A 291 -11.08 3.74 -6.08
CA ILE A 291 -9.69 3.55 -5.66
C ILE A 291 -9.49 2.12 -5.13
N CYS A 292 -8.25 1.66 -5.11
CA CYS A 292 -7.88 0.39 -4.53
C CYS A 292 -7.89 0.47 -3.01
N ARG A 293 -8.32 -0.62 -2.39
CA ARG A 293 -8.13 -0.97 -0.99
C ARG A 293 -7.43 -2.31 -0.90
N PHE A 294 -6.47 -2.46 0.01
CA PHE A 294 -5.69 -3.68 0.14
C PHE A 294 -5.88 -4.35 1.51
N THR A 295 -5.89 -5.68 1.53
CA THR A 295 -5.85 -6.49 2.73
C THR A 295 -5.15 -7.79 2.42
N LEU A 296 -4.03 -8.08 3.09
CA LEU A 296 -3.20 -9.28 2.86
C LEU A 296 -2.88 -9.45 1.36
N ARG A 297 -2.42 -8.40 0.71
CA ARG A 297 -2.05 -8.32 -0.71
C ARG A 297 -3.23 -8.58 -1.69
N LYS A 298 -4.46 -8.58 -1.18
CA LYS A 298 -5.67 -8.71 -2.01
C LYS A 298 -6.30 -7.34 -2.21
N ARG A 299 -6.54 -6.99 -3.47
CA ARG A 299 -7.15 -5.74 -3.88
C ARG A 299 -8.68 -5.86 -3.97
N GLU A 300 -9.37 -4.87 -3.45
CA GLU A 300 -10.76 -4.54 -3.75
C GLU A 300 -10.87 -3.11 -4.28
N LEU A 301 -11.92 -2.81 -5.03
CA LEU A 301 -12.21 -1.45 -5.49
C LEU A 301 -13.35 -0.86 -4.65
N VAL A 302 -13.08 0.28 -4.04
CA VAL A 302 -14.06 1.06 -3.27
C VAL A 302 -14.35 2.38 -3.96
N LYS A 303 -15.51 2.98 -3.72
CA LYS A 303 -15.84 4.30 -4.29
C LYS A 303 -14.89 5.36 -3.73
N LEU A 304 -14.39 6.21 -4.60
CA LEU A 304 -13.65 7.40 -4.20
C LEU A 304 -14.61 8.43 -3.61
N ARG A 305 -14.39 8.88 -2.37
CA ARG A 305 -15.20 9.91 -1.72
C ARG A 305 -15.06 11.25 -2.46
N ALA A 306 -16.17 11.91 -2.70
CA ALA A 306 -16.17 13.32 -3.11
C ALA A 306 -15.85 14.19 -1.89
N VAL A 307 -15.00 15.19 -2.06
CA VAL A 307 -14.59 16.13 -1.00
C VAL A 307 -14.90 17.54 -1.47
#